data_d292a33de1e4fc7d92300f14fd90c37e
#
_entry.id   d292a33de1e4fc7d92300f14fd90c37e
#
_cell.length_a   1.000
_cell.length_b   1.000
_cell.length_c   1.000
_cell.angle_alpha   90.00
_cell.angle_beta   90.00
_cell.angle_gamma   90.00
#
_symmetry.space_group_name_H-M   'P 1'
#
loop_
_entity.id
_entity.type
_entity.pdbx_description
1 polymer ?
#
loop_
_entity_poly.entity_id
_entity_poly.type
_entity_poly.pdbx_seq_one_letter_code
_entity_poly.pdbx_strand_id
1 'polypeptide(L)'
;MGCSGPSNVGETNRKNLNVNLNGKYAFGVDLGGTTVKLGYFTKDGKNIEKWEITTNTNNCGENILPDIANAIKNKMKEKNMTKADIVGVGIGVPGPVDNQGIIYGAVNLGWGTFNIEKKFSSLLEGMAVKAGNDANVAALGEMWQGGGKGHTNVVAVTLGTGVGGGIIVKGEIVAGSTGAGGEVGHIHLNDDETDTCGCGNKGCLEQYASATGVVRLANKALQSGKGGNSSLAKLEKVTAKDVWDAAKAGDSLGVEIAETYGKYLGKGLAAIADVCNPTIFVIGGGVSKAGDVLITYANKYFQQYAFKGCRGAKIVLSVLGNDSGIYGAAKMVLP
;
A
#
# COMPACT_ATOMS: atom_id res chain seq x y z
N MET A 1 26.32 35.61 3.74
CA MET A 1 25.59 35.35 2.49
C MET A 1 24.40 34.52 2.89
N GLY A 2 23.20 35.09 2.77
CA GLY A 2 22.02 34.61 3.43
C GLY A 2 21.41 33.38 2.76
N CYS A 3 21.12 32.35 3.56
CA CYS A 3 20.24 31.27 3.20
C CYS A 3 18.79 31.74 3.39
N SER A 4 18.07 31.91 2.29
CA SER A 4 16.64 32.16 2.30
C SER A 4 15.93 30.88 2.74
N GLY A 5 15.24 30.92 3.88
CA GLY A 5 14.40 29.83 4.38
C GLY A 5 13.16 29.60 3.51
N PRO A 6 12.52 28.41 3.63
CA PRO A 6 11.36 28.09 2.81
C PRO A 6 10.19 29.00 3.18
N SER A 7 9.60 29.60 2.15
CA SER A 7 8.38 30.38 2.24
C SER A 7 7.22 29.51 2.75
N ASN A 8 6.46 30.00 3.72
CA ASN A 8 5.19 29.44 4.20
C ASN A 8 4.26 29.16 3.02
N VAL A 9 4.08 27.90 2.68
CA VAL A 9 3.01 27.44 1.78
C VAL A 9 1.80 27.16 2.66
N GLY A 10 0.83 28.07 2.62
CA GLY A 10 -0.43 27.96 3.35
C GLY A 10 -1.15 26.67 2.98
N GLU A 11 -1.83 26.11 3.98
CA GLU A 11 -2.77 24.99 3.83
C GLU A 11 -3.84 25.32 2.78
N THR A 12 -3.60 24.88 1.55
CA THR A 12 -4.63 24.95 0.50
C THR A 12 -5.47 23.70 0.53
N ASN A 13 -6.68 23.87 1.04
CA ASN A 13 -7.81 22.94 1.08
C ASN A 13 -7.95 22.14 -0.23
N ARG A 14 -8.01 20.80 -0.15
CA ARG A 14 -8.33 19.85 -1.25
C ARG A 14 -9.67 20.12 -1.98
N LYS A 15 -10.42 21.15 -1.62
CA LYS A 15 -11.81 21.39 -2.06
C LYS A 15 -12.00 21.93 -3.48
N ASN A 16 -10.95 22.16 -4.26
CA ASN A 16 -11.06 22.75 -5.61
C ASN A 16 -10.62 21.82 -6.74
N LEU A 17 -11.10 20.56 -6.73
CA LEU A 17 -11.08 19.75 -7.93
C LEU A 17 -12.32 20.06 -8.78
N ASN A 18 -12.09 20.40 -10.05
CA ASN A 18 -13.15 20.41 -11.05
C ASN A 18 -13.56 18.98 -11.45
N VAL A 19 -13.89 18.12 -10.47
CA VAL A 19 -14.48 16.81 -10.76
C VAL A 19 -15.86 17.03 -11.35
N ASN A 20 -16.16 16.27 -12.40
CA ASN A 20 -17.49 16.30 -12.99
C ASN A 20 -18.48 15.48 -12.12
N LEU A 21 -19.10 16.11 -11.14
CA LEU A 21 -20.04 15.45 -10.24
C LEU A 21 -21.27 14.84 -10.95
N ASN A 22 -21.57 15.27 -12.19
CA ASN A 22 -22.66 14.69 -13.01
C ASN A 22 -22.20 13.43 -13.78
N GLY A 23 -20.89 13.15 -13.85
CA GLY A 23 -20.37 11.95 -14.46
C GLY A 23 -20.93 10.68 -13.78
N LYS A 24 -20.95 9.58 -14.51
CA LYS A 24 -21.47 8.28 -14.05
C LYS A 24 -20.35 7.35 -13.58
N TYR A 25 -19.15 7.50 -14.17
CA TYR A 25 -18.04 6.57 -14.01
C TYR A 25 -16.76 7.29 -13.55
N ALA A 26 -15.91 6.58 -12.79
CA ALA A 26 -14.55 6.99 -12.51
C ALA A 26 -13.58 5.91 -13.01
N PHE A 27 -12.42 6.33 -13.52
CA PHE A 27 -11.33 5.42 -13.81
C PHE A 27 -10.37 5.35 -12.62
N GLY A 28 -9.93 4.13 -12.30
CA GLY A 28 -8.87 3.87 -11.35
C GLY A 28 -7.68 3.21 -12.03
N VAL A 29 -6.48 3.73 -11.77
CA VAL A 29 -5.22 3.26 -12.34
C VAL A 29 -4.27 2.90 -11.20
N ASP A 30 -3.69 1.71 -11.27
CA ASP A 30 -2.65 1.23 -10.36
C ASP A 30 -1.38 0.99 -11.19
N LEU A 31 -0.41 1.89 -11.05
CA LEU A 31 0.82 1.88 -11.82
C LEU A 31 1.91 1.08 -11.09
N GLY A 32 2.14 -0.14 -11.53
CA GLY A 32 3.28 -0.94 -11.12
C GLY A 32 4.49 -0.79 -12.05
N GLY A 33 5.64 -1.27 -11.62
CA GLY A 33 6.89 -1.20 -12.41
C GLY A 33 6.90 -2.07 -13.67
N THR A 34 6.01 -3.08 -13.76
CA THR A 34 5.94 -4.02 -14.90
C THR A 34 4.59 -3.95 -15.61
N THR A 35 3.53 -3.73 -14.86
CA THR A 35 2.14 -3.78 -15.33
C THR A 35 1.38 -2.62 -14.74
N VAL A 36 0.56 -1.96 -15.57
CA VAL A 36 -0.45 -0.99 -15.13
C VAL A 36 -1.78 -1.68 -15.13
N LYS A 37 -2.47 -1.67 -14.00
CA LYS A 37 -3.85 -2.11 -13.90
C LYS A 37 -4.79 -0.95 -14.04
N LEU A 38 -5.85 -1.12 -14.78
CA LEU A 38 -6.88 -0.12 -14.99
C LEU A 38 -8.25 -0.74 -14.71
N GLY A 39 -9.16 0.10 -14.22
CA GLY A 39 -10.55 -0.28 -14.06
C GLY A 39 -11.45 0.94 -14.16
N TYR A 40 -12.72 0.73 -14.53
CA TYR A 40 -13.71 1.79 -14.39
C TYR A 40 -14.90 1.33 -13.55
N PHE A 41 -15.41 2.27 -12.80
CA PHE A 41 -16.29 2.02 -11.66
C PHE A 41 -17.50 2.95 -11.72
N THR A 42 -18.64 2.47 -11.25
CA THR A 42 -19.77 3.32 -10.89
C THR A 42 -19.46 4.11 -9.61
N LYS A 43 -20.25 5.14 -9.31
CA LYS A 43 -20.06 5.97 -8.10
C LYS A 43 -20.21 5.20 -6.79
N ASP A 44 -20.99 4.14 -6.79
CA ASP A 44 -21.20 3.26 -5.63
C ASP A 44 -20.11 2.17 -5.48
N GLY A 45 -19.12 2.16 -6.37
CA GLY A 45 -17.94 1.30 -6.27
C GLY A 45 -18.05 -0.05 -6.98
N LYS A 46 -19.06 -0.25 -7.82
CA LYS A 46 -19.13 -1.44 -8.66
C LYS A 46 -18.06 -1.34 -9.75
N ASN A 47 -17.11 -2.27 -9.77
CA ASN A 47 -16.19 -2.43 -10.90
C ASN A 47 -16.98 -2.96 -12.09
N ILE A 48 -16.98 -2.25 -13.21
CA ILE A 48 -17.66 -2.65 -14.44
C ILE A 48 -16.74 -3.50 -15.31
N GLU A 49 -15.47 -3.06 -15.43
CA GLU A 49 -14.46 -3.78 -16.20
C GLU A 49 -13.07 -3.40 -15.69
N LYS A 50 -12.15 -4.34 -15.72
CA LYS A 50 -10.73 -4.12 -15.44
C LYS A 50 -9.89 -4.75 -16.53
N TRP A 51 -8.73 -4.14 -16.81
CA TRP A 51 -7.75 -4.64 -17.79
C TRP A 51 -6.34 -4.21 -17.38
N GLU A 52 -5.36 -4.71 -18.09
CA GLU A 52 -3.96 -4.43 -17.83
C GLU A 52 -3.25 -4.03 -19.13
N ILE A 53 -2.22 -3.18 -18.98
CA ILE A 53 -1.24 -2.87 -20.02
C ILE A 53 0.17 -3.02 -19.44
N THR A 54 1.15 -3.24 -20.31
CA THR A 54 2.56 -3.28 -19.89
C THR A 54 3.05 -1.89 -19.52
N THR A 55 3.84 -1.77 -18.44
CA THR A 55 4.52 -0.53 -18.08
C THR A 55 5.74 -0.34 -18.98
N ASN A 56 5.74 0.68 -19.82
CA ASN A 56 6.85 1.01 -20.70
C ASN A 56 7.86 1.92 -19.99
N THR A 57 8.86 1.32 -19.36
CA THR A 57 9.91 2.03 -18.63
C THR A 57 11.06 2.53 -19.50
N ASN A 58 11.02 2.29 -20.82
CA ASN A 58 12.03 2.80 -21.75
C ASN A 58 12.06 4.34 -21.72
N ASN A 59 13.23 4.91 -22.04
CA ASN A 59 13.45 6.35 -22.08
C ASN A 59 12.98 7.06 -20.81
N CYS A 60 13.38 6.53 -19.63
CA CYS A 60 12.97 7.06 -18.33
C CYS A 60 11.44 7.14 -18.15
N GLY A 61 10.72 6.20 -18.71
CA GLY A 61 9.27 6.06 -18.53
C GLY A 61 8.43 7.20 -19.15
N GLU A 62 8.97 7.91 -20.15
CA GLU A 62 8.28 9.04 -20.79
C GLU A 62 6.93 8.67 -21.40
N ASN A 63 6.78 7.41 -21.86
CA ASN A 63 5.58 6.92 -22.52
C ASN A 63 4.53 6.33 -21.55
N ILE A 64 4.83 6.14 -20.27
CA ILE A 64 3.91 5.52 -19.31
C ILE A 64 2.57 6.28 -19.26
N LEU A 65 2.58 7.58 -18.98
CA LEU A 65 1.34 8.37 -18.91
C LEU A 65 0.62 8.49 -20.25
N PRO A 66 1.29 8.71 -21.40
CA PRO A 66 0.67 8.62 -22.73
C PRO A 66 -0.01 7.27 -22.99
N ASP A 67 0.63 6.15 -22.69
CA ASP A 67 0.08 4.82 -22.91
C ASP A 67 -1.18 4.58 -22.06
N ILE A 68 -1.15 5.00 -20.79
CA ILE A 68 -2.31 4.93 -19.87
C ILE A 68 -3.45 5.82 -20.42
N ALA A 69 -3.15 7.05 -20.83
CA ALA A 69 -4.15 7.97 -21.36
C ALA A 69 -4.80 7.41 -22.64
N ASN A 70 -4.01 6.80 -23.52
CA ASN A 70 -4.52 6.14 -24.72
C ASN A 70 -5.40 4.93 -24.38
N ALA A 71 -5.00 4.11 -23.41
CA ALA A 71 -5.78 2.97 -22.95
C ALA A 71 -7.16 3.40 -22.41
N ILE A 72 -7.22 4.48 -21.62
CA ILE A 72 -8.48 5.06 -21.11
C ILE A 72 -9.33 5.60 -22.26
N LYS A 73 -8.76 6.41 -23.18
CA LYS A 73 -9.49 6.98 -24.32
C LYS A 73 -10.03 5.89 -25.24
N ASN A 74 -9.26 4.85 -25.49
CA ASN A 74 -9.71 3.70 -26.30
C ASN A 74 -10.88 2.97 -25.62
N LYS A 75 -10.81 2.78 -24.30
CA LYS A 75 -11.92 2.19 -23.52
C LYS A 75 -13.17 3.06 -23.56
N MET A 76 -13.02 4.37 -23.41
CA MET A 76 -14.15 5.30 -23.55
C MET A 76 -14.80 5.21 -24.94
N LYS A 77 -14.00 5.16 -26.00
CA LYS A 77 -14.49 4.98 -27.37
C LYS A 77 -15.21 3.64 -27.56
N GLU A 78 -14.63 2.54 -27.07
CA GLU A 78 -15.23 1.20 -27.09
C GLU A 78 -16.62 1.16 -26.44
N LYS A 79 -16.78 1.89 -25.33
CA LYS A 79 -18.04 1.93 -24.56
C LYS A 79 -18.94 3.10 -24.93
N ASN A 80 -18.64 3.85 -26.00
CA ASN A 80 -19.38 5.05 -26.42
C ASN A 80 -19.54 6.08 -25.27
N MET A 81 -18.51 6.23 -24.42
CA MET A 81 -18.48 7.22 -23.35
C MET A 81 -17.90 8.54 -23.83
N THR A 82 -18.44 9.63 -23.32
CA THR A 82 -17.90 10.99 -23.47
C THR A 82 -17.25 11.47 -22.19
N LYS A 83 -16.53 12.59 -22.23
CA LYS A 83 -15.99 13.20 -21.00
C LYS A 83 -17.08 13.57 -19.98
N ALA A 84 -18.29 13.88 -20.44
CA ALA A 84 -19.43 14.18 -19.57
C ALA A 84 -19.88 12.98 -18.75
N ASP A 85 -19.58 11.74 -19.18
CA ASP A 85 -19.89 10.53 -18.43
C ASP A 85 -18.86 10.21 -17.34
N ILE A 86 -17.68 10.88 -17.35
CA ILE A 86 -16.56 10.58 -16.46
C ILE A 86 -16.47 11.62 -15.34
N VAL A 87 -16.44 11.15 -14.10
CA VAL A 87 -16.22 11.97 -12.88
C VAL A 87 -14.77 12.44 -12.83
N GLY A 88 -13.83 11.53 -13.08
CA GLY A 88 -12.40 11.78 -13.06
C GLY A 88 -11.59 10.48 -13.18
N VAL A 89 -10.28 10.64 -13.13
CA VAL A 89 -9.30 9.54 -13.19
C VAL A 89 -8.40 9.62 -11.97
N GLY A 90 -8.37 8.55 -11.17
CA GLY A 90 -7.39 8.41 -10.09
C GLY A 90 -6.23 7.53 -10.51
N ILE A 91 -5.04 7.80 -9.98
CA ILE A 91 -3.84 7.01 -10.25
C ILE A 91 -3.01 6.80 -8.98
N GLY A 92 -2.73 5.53 -8.64
CA GLY A 92 -1.74 5.12 -7.65
C GLY A 92 -0.38 4.93 -8.32
N VAL A 93 0.68 5.46 -7.73
CA VAL A 93 2.04 5.42 -8.30
C VAL A 93 3.08 5.00 -7.27
N PRO A 94 4.17 4.30 -7.65
CA PRO A 94 5.23 3.87 -6.75
C PRO A 94 6.18 5.04 -6.43
N GLY A 95 5.77 5.90 -5.54
CA GLY A 95 6.55 7.06 -5.09
C GLY A 95 5.73 8.03 -4.26
N PRO A 96 6.38 8.94 -3.53
CA PRO A 96 5.70 9.92 -2.72
C PRO A 96 5.00 10.97 -3.60
N VAL A 97 3.73 11.22 -3.33
CA VAL A 97 2.92 12.25 -4.00
C VAL A 97 2.32 13.15 -2.94
N ASP A 98 2.54 14.45 -3.08
CA ASP A 98 1.99 15.43 -2.15
C ASP A 98 0.55 15.84 -2.47
N ASN A 99 0.00 16.70 -1.61
CA ASN A 99 -1.38 17.21 -1.76
C ASN A 99 -1.58 18.15 -2.98
N GLN A 100 -0.50 18.56 -3.64
CA GLN A 100 -0.54 19.40 -4.86
C GLN A 100 -0.41 18.56 -6.13
N GLY A 101 -0.33 17.22 -6.01
CA GLY A 101 -0.15 16.30 -7.12
C GLY A 101 1.26 16.28 -7.68
N ILE A 102 2.26 16.65 -6.86
CA ILE A 102 3.68 16.57 -7.24
C ILE A 102 4.21 15.21 -6.78
N ILE A 103 4.73 14.42 -7.73
CA ILE A 103 5.53 13.24 -7.44
C ILE A 103 7.00 13.65 -7.25
N TYR A 104 7.63 13.20 -6.16
CA TYR A 104 9.04 13.51 -5.85
C TYR A 104 10.02 12.47 -6.38
N GLY A 105 9.59 11.71 -7.36
CA GLY A 105 10.37 10.70 -8.06
C GLY A 105 9.79 9.30 -7.90
N ALA A 106 10.07 8.46 -8.90
CA ALA A 106 9.77 7.04 -8.89
C ALA A 106 10.92 6.31 -9.59
N VAL A 107 11.90 5.88 -8.79
CA VAL A 107 13.18 5.31 -9.29
C VAL A 107 12.93 4.15 -10.24
N ASN A 108 12.00 3.26 -9.88
CA ASN A 108 11.64 2.08 -10.67
C ASN A 108 11.01 2.42 -12.04
N LEU A 109 10.55 3.65 -12.23
CA LEU A 109 9.96 4.13 -13.48
C LEU A 109 10.91 5.08 -14.23
N GLY A 110 12.05 5.43 -13.65
CA GLY A 110 12.96 6.43 -14.19
C GLY A 110 12.46 7.87 -14.04
N TRP A 111 11.45 8.11 -13.21
CA TRP A 111 10.83 9.41 -13.04
C TRP A 111 11.55 10.31 -12.03
N GLY A 112 11.74 11.58 -12.40
CA GLY A 112 12.11 12.66 -11.49
C GLY A 112 10.89 13.34 -10.88
N THR A 113 11.10 14.57 -10.36
CA THR A 113 10.05 15.38 -9.74
C THR A 113 9.24 16.15 -10.79
N PHE A 114 7.91 15.99 -10.78
CA PHE A 114 6.98 16.76 -11.62
C PHE A 114 5.55 16.70 -11.08
N ASN A 115 4.68 17.61 -11.58
CA ASN A 115 3.24 17.54 -11.23
C ASN A 115 2.53 16.52 -12.11
N ILE A 116 2.27 15.33 -11.55
CA ILE A 116 1.66 14.22 -12.27
C ILE A 116 0.19 14.48 -12.58
N GLU A 117 -0.57 15.12 -11.68
CA GLU A 117 -1.98 15.42 -11.90
C GLU A 117 -2.17 16.35 -13.10
N LYS A 118 -1.39 17.42 -13.19
CA LYS A 118 -1.44 18.36 -14.32
C LYS A 118 -1.01 17.70 -15.63
N LYS A 119 0.11 16.96 -15.62
CA LYS A 119 0.62 16.28 -16.82
C LYS A 119 -0.37 15.26 -17.34
N PHE A 120 -0.93 14.43 -16.45
CA PHE A 120 -1.87 13.40 -16.85
C PHE A 120 -3.23 13.97 -17.28
N SER A 121 -3.75 14.99 -16.57
CA SER A 121 -4.95 15.73 -16.99
C SER A 121 -4.83 16.30 -18.39
N SER A 122 -3.67 16.90 -18.73
CA SER A 122 -3.41 17.42 -20.09
C SER A 122 -3.51 16.31 -21.15
N LEU A 123 -2.96 15.12 -20.88
CA LEU A 123 -3.06 13.98 -21.81
C LEU A 123 -4.50 13.42 -21.92
N LEU A 124 -5.32 13.65 -20.90
CA LEU A 124 -6.73 13.26 -20.83
C LEU A 124 -7.67 14.43 -21.20
N GLU A 125 -7.18 15.41 -21.98
CA GLU A 125 -7.96 16.54 -22.50
C GLU A 125 -8.69 17.35 -21.41
N GLY A 126 -8.04 17.53 -20.26
CA GLY A 126 -8.56 18.31 -19.15
C GLY A 126 -9.50 17.57 -18.20
N MET A 127 -9.65 16.25 -18.29
CA MET A 127 -10.37 15.49 -17.28
C MET A 127 -9.69 15.64 -15.91
N ALA A 128 -10.48 15.66 -14.83
CA ALA A 128 -9.96 15.73 -13.47
C ALA A 128 -9.09 14.51 -13.14
N VAL A 129 -7.90 14.75 -12.58
CA VAL A 129 -6.97 13.71 -12.16
C VAL A 129 -6.63 13.88 -10.68
N LYS A 130 -6.53 12.75 -9.96
CA LYS A 130 -5.94 12.65 -8.64
C LYS A 130 -4.87 11.58 -8.62
N ALA A 131 -3.75 11.90 -7.98
CA ALA A 131 -2.64 10.97 -7.80
C ALA A 131 -2.34 10.75 -6.31
N GLY A 132 -1.81 9.58 -5.98
CA GLY A 132 -1.36 9.24 -4.65
C GLY A 132 -0.32 8.12 -4.68
N ASN A 133 0.40 7.96 -3.57
CA ASN A 133 1.27 6.80 -3.41
C ASN A 133 0.45 5.50 -3.47
N ASP A 134 0.98 4.47 -4.11
CA ASP A 134 0.31 3.18 -4.36
C ASP A 134 -0.23 2.50 -3.09
N ALA A 135 0.57 2.46 -2.02
CA ALA A 135 0.15 1.84 -0.75
C ALA A 135 -0.97 2.65 -0.07
N ASN A 136 -0.88 3.98 -0.08
CA ASN A 136 -1.93 4.86 0.44
C ASN A 136 -3.23 4.72 -0.36
N VAL A 137 -3.12 4.63 -1.68
CA VAL A 137 -4.26 4.42 -2.59
C VAL A 137 -4.89 3.06 -2.37
N ALA A 138 -4.08 2.00 -2.22
CA ALA A 138 -4.59 0.67 -1.89
C ALA A 138 -5.34 0.65 -0.55
N ALA A 139 -4.84 1.37 0.47
CA ALA A 139 -5.52 1.52 1.76
C ALA A 139 -6.91 2.17 1.60
N LEU A 140 -7.03 3.20 0.74
CA LEU A 140 -8.30 3.84 0.44
C LEU A 140 -9.27 2.87 -0.25
N GLY A 141 -8.76 2.01 -1.14
CA GLY A 141 -9.55 0.95 -1.79
C GLY A 141 -10.12 -0.05 -0.78
N GLU A 142 -9.28 -0.53 0.13
CA GLU A 142 -9.69 -1.43 1.20
C GLU A 142 -10.70 -0.79 2.16
N MET A 143 -10.56 0.51 2.46
CA MET A 143 -11.55 1.24 3.23
C MET A 143 -12.88 1.36 2.48
N TRP A 144 -12.86 1.62 1.17
CA TRP A 144 -14.06 1.86 0.40
C TRP A 144 -14.87 0.61 0.11
N GLN A 145 -14.23 -0.45 -0.43
CA GLN A 145 -14.93 -1.65 -0.90
C GLN A 145 -14.30 -2.97 -0.42
N GLY A 146 -13.26 -2.91 0.41
CA GLY A 146 -12.53 -4.07 0.92
C GLY A 146 -12.79 -4.41 2.38
N GLY A 147 -11.76 -4.91 3.05
CA GLY A 147 -11.81 -5.35 4.46
C GLY A 147 -12.11 -4.23 5.45
N GLY A 148 -11.84 -2.97 5.07
CA GLY A 148 -12.13 -1.78 5.87
C GLY A 148 -13.50 -1.14 5.61
N LYS A 149 -14.35 -1.75 4.79
CA LYS A 149 -15.66 -1.17 4.42
C LYS A 149 -16.54 -0.91 5.65
N GLY A 150 -17.11 0.30 5.69
CA GLY A 150 -17.93 0.77 6.83
C GLY A 150 -17.13 1.45 7.94
N HIS A 151 -15.81 1.56 7.79
CA HIS A 151 -14.92 2.28 8.70
C HIS A 151 -14.33 3.53 8.02
N THR A 152 -14.07 4.57 8.80
CA THR A 152 -13.44 5.83 8.31
C THR A 152 -12.04 6.05 8.87
N ASN A 153 -11.64 5.27 9.89
CA ASN A 153 -10.28 5.25 10.45
C ASN A 153 -9.72 3.85 10.23
N VAL A 154 -8.92 3.70 9.17
CA VAL A 154 -8.41 2.43 8.68
C VAL A 154 -6.91 2.51 8.48
N VAL A 155 -6.19 1.48 8.88
CA VAL A 155 -4.79 1.30 8.50
C VAL A 155 -4.68 0.03 7.67
N ALA A 156 -4.24 0.14 6.43
CA ALA A 156 -3.88 -1.01 5.63
C ALA A 156 -2.36 -1.25 5.73
N VAL A 157 -1.98 -2.51 5.90
CA VAL A 157 -0.58 -2.94 5.94
C VAL A 157 -0.37 -4.03 4.92
N THR A 158 0.52 -3.81 3.97
CA THR A 158 0.83 -4.75 2.90
C THR A 158 2.10 -5.50 3.22
N LEU A 159 1.99 -6.80 3.48
CA LEU A 159 3.09 -7.72 3.83
C LEU A 159 3.53 -8.46 2.56
N GLY A 160 4.41 -7.83 1.79
CA GLY A 160 5.00 -8.34 0.54
C GLY A 160 6.49 -8.61 0.70
N THR A 161 7.28 -8.36 -0.35
CA THR A 161 8.76 -8.36 -0.30
C THR A 161 9.26 -7.43 0.79
N GLY A 162 8.64 -6.24 0.92
CA GLY A 162 8.77 -5.31 2.03
C GLY A 162 7.46 -5.18 2.81
N VAL A 163 7.36 -4.13 3.64
CA VAL A 163 6.16 -3.74 4.36
C VAL A 163 5.75 -2.35 3.92
N GLY A 164 4.65 -2.26 3.17
CA GLY A 164 4.00 -1.00 2.86
C GLY A 164 2.82 -0.71 3.79
N GLY A 165 2.37 0.53 3.80
CA GLY A 165 1.20 0.90 4.57
C GLY A 165 0.50 2.14 4.06
N GLY A 166 -0.76 2.28 4.44
CA GLY A 166 -1.54 3.48 4.20
C GLY A 166 -2.46 3.74 5.39
N ILE A 167 -2.50 4.98 5.80
CA ILE A 167 -3.26 5.44 6.96
C ILE A 167 -4.41 6.31 6.49
N ILE A 168 -5.63 5.95 6.86
CA ILE A 168 -6.85 6.69 6.57
C ILE A 168 -7.42 7.19 7.91
N VAL A 169 -7.61 8.49 8.02
CA VAL A 169 -8.25 9.14 9.19
C VAL A 169 -9.44 9.96 8.71
N LYS A 170 -10.61 9.70 9.27
CA LYS A 170 -11.87 10.36 8.87
C LYS A 170 -12.16 10.24 7.36
N GLY A 171 -11.80 9.11 6.75
CA GLY A 171 -12.01 8.85 5.33
C GLY A 171 -10.96 9.47 4.39
N GLU A 172 -9.95 10.15 4.92
CA GLU A 172 -8.91 10.83 4.14
C GLU A 172 -7.54 10.17 4.33
N ILE A 173 -6.76 10.09 3.25
CA ILE A 173 -5.37 9.59 3.27
C ILE A 173 -4.48 10.55 4.09
N VAL A 174 -3.71 10.00 5.01
CA VAL A 174 -2.64 10.73 5.73
C VAL A 174 -1.36 10.65 4.91
N ALA A 175 -1.25 11.53 3.90
CA ALA A 175 -0.07 11.56 3.03
C ALA A 175 1.15 12.24 3.70
N GLY A 176 0.93 13.07 4.73
CA GLY A 176 1.99 13.88 5.34
C GLY A 176 2.39 15.08 4.47
N SER A 177 3.36 15.85 4.95
CA SER A 177 3.81 17.10 4.30
C SER A 177 4.59 16.88 2.99
N THR A 178 5.21 15.72 2.83
CA THR A 178 6.09 15.37 1.69
C THR A 178 5.58 14.16 0.89
N GLY A 179 4.38 13.64 1.22
CA GLY A 179 3.86 12.42 0.61
C GLY A 179 4.39 11.11 1.23
N ALA A 180 5.26 11.19 2.26
CA ALA A 180 5.85 10.02 2.93
C ALA A 180 5.06 9.53 4.16
N GLY A 181 3.80 9.99 4.33
CA GLY A 181 2.92 9.46 5.38
C GLY A 181 2.53 8.01 5.08
N GLY A 182 2.55 7.17 6.10
CA GLY A 182 2.20 5.75 5.95
C GLY A 182 3.37 4.79 5.75
N GLU A 183 4.62 5.27 5.81
CA GLU A 183 5.84 4.44 5.73
C GLU A 183 6.02 3.55 6.98
N VAL A 184 4.98 2.78 7.33
CA VAL A 184 4.90 1.99 8.57
C VAL A 184 5.93 0.86 8.64
N GLY A 185 6.40 0.37 7.49
CA GLY A 185 7.45 -0.65 7.42
C GLY A 185 8.78 -0.20 8.02
N HIS A 186 8.98 1.10 8.14
CA HIS A 186 10.22 1.69 8.64
C HIS A 186 10.15 2.14 10.11
N ILE A 187 9.06 1.82 10.82
CA ILE A 187 8.98 1.99 12.27
C ILE A 187 10.09 1.16 12.91
N HIS A 188 10.94 1.82 13.72
CA HIS A 188 12.03 1.18 14.45
C HIS A 188 11.49 0.38 15.64
N LEU A 189 11.81 -0.92 15.71
CA LEU A 189 11.28 -1.84 16.72
C LEU A 189 12.35 -2.63 17.49
N ASN A 190 13.61 -2.59 17.03
CA ASN A 190 14.68 -3.38 17.62
C ASN A 190 16.02 -2.66 17.54
N ASP A 191 16.53 -2.23 18.70
CA ASP A 191 17.83 -1.54 18.85
C ASP A 191 19.01 -2.49 18.58
N ASP A 192 18.85 -3.79 18.83
CA ASP A 192 19.91 -4.80 18.70
C ASP A 192 20.07 -5.36 17.29
N GLU A 193 19.30 -4.85 16.29
CA GLU A 193 19.42 -5.33 14.91
C GLU A 193 20.73 -4.86 14.27
N THR A 194 21.48 -5.83 13.76
CA THR A 194 22.78 -5.57 13.13
C THR A 194 22.68 -5.39 11.61
N ASP A 195 21.70 -6.03 10.97
CA ASP A 195 21.50 -5.94 9.52
C ASP A 195 20.87 -4.61 9.15
N THR A 196 21.25 -4.07 8.00
CA THR A 196 20.69 -2.81 7.47
C THR A 196 19.39 -3.08 6.71
N CYS A 197 18.36 -2.29 6.97
CA CYS A 197 17.13 -2.23 6.17
C CYS A 197 17.39 -1.58 4.81
N GLY A 198 16.56 -1.85 3.80
CA GLY A 198 16.62 -1.20 2.49
C GLY A 198 16.54 0.33 2.54
N CYS A 199 15.95 0.91 3.60
CA CYS A 199 15.91 2.37 3.81
C CYS A 199 17.22 2.96 4.40
N GLY A 200 18.21 2.14 4.71
CA GLY A 200 19.47 2.55 5.32
C GLY A 200 19.49 2.49 6.85
N ASN A 201 18.34 2.40 7.52
CA ASN A 201 18.25 2.24 8.97
C ASN A 201 18.36 0.78 9.40
N LYS A 202 18.32 0.52 10.69
CA LYS A 202 18.31 -0.83 11.30
C LYS A 202 17.10 -0.97 12.20
N GLY A 203 16.66 -2.22 12.45
CA GLY A 203 15.57 -2.51 13.37
C GLY A 203 14.18 -2.15 12.89
N CYS A 204 13.98 -1.92 11.59
CA CYS A 204 12.69 -1.60 10.99
C CYS A 204 11.71 -2.78 11.07
N LEU A 205 10.41 -2.50 11.20
CA LEU A 205 9.34 -3.50 11.14
C LEU A 205 9.46 -4.41 9.91
N GLU A 206 9.81 -3.86 8.76
CA GLU A 206 9.97 -4.58 7.50
C GLU A 206 10.96 -5.74 7.60
N GLN A 207 12.06 -5.58 8.37
CA GLN A 207 13.07 -6.63 8.53
C GLN A 207 12.53 -7.87 9.24
N TYR A 208 11.37 -7.78 9.89
CA TYR A 208 10.74 -8.89 10.63
C TYR A 208 9.41 -9.32 10.03
N ALA A 209 8.59 -8.37 9.57
CA ALA A 209 7.21 -8.60 9.18
C ALA A 209 6.96 -8.66 7.67
N SER A 210 8.01 -8.63 6.84
CA SER A 210 7.89 -8.86 5.40
C SER A 210 8.06 -10.35 5.02
N ALA A 211 7.81 -10.71 3.77
CA ALA A 211 8.12 -12.04 3.23
C ALA A 211 9.63 -12.32 3.26
N THR A 212 10.46 -11.31 2.95
CA THR A 212 11.92 -11.43 3.08
C THR A 212 12.35 -11.52 4.54
N GLY A 213 11.66 -10.81 5.44
CA GLY A 213 11.89 -10.85 6.87
C GLY A 213 11.67 -12.23 7.47
N VAL A 214 10.54 -12.87 7.17
CA VAL A 214 10.26 -14.22 7.67
C VAL A 214 11.25 -15.26 7.16
N VAL A 215 11.70 -15.17 5.90
CA VAL A 215 12.74 -16.03 5.33
C VAL A 215 14.09 -15.77 6.02
N ARG A 216 14.43 -14.51 6.28
CA ARG A 216 15.63 -14.13 7.01
C ARG A 216 15.64 -14.72 8.43
N LEU A 217 14.52 -14.65 9.15
CA LEU A 217 14.39 -15.26 10.48
C LEU A 217 14.60 -16.78 10.44
N ALA A 218 14.00 -17.45 9.45
CA ALA A 218 14.18 -18.88 9.24
C ALA A 218 15.65 -19.26 8.97
N ASN A 219 16.31 -18.56 8.06
CA ASN A 219 17.71 -18.81 7.72
C ASN A 219 18.64 -18.56 8.91
N LYS A 220 18.45 -17.48 9.68
CA LYS A 220 19.24 -17.24 10.92
C LYS A 220 19.06 -18.37 11.93
N ALA A 221 17.83 -18.86 12.12
CA ALA A 221 17.56 -19.96 13.03
C ALA A 221 18.21 -21.28 12.58
N LEU A 222 18.12 -21.61 11.29
CA LEU A 222 18.78 -22.79 10.72
C LEU A 222 20.29 -22.73 10.83
N GLN A 223 20.91 -21.59 10.52
CA GLN A 223 22.35 -21.36 10.65
C GLN A 223 22.85 -21.44 12.09
N SER A 224 22.02 -21.09 13.07
CA SER A 224 22.36 -21.22 14.51
C SER A 224 22.19 -22.64 15.05
N GLY A 225 21.87 -23.63 14.19
CA GLY A 225 21.70 -25.02 14.60
C GLY A 225 20.32 -25.36 15.18
N LYS A 226 19.36 -24.43 15.16
CA LYS A 226 17.99 -24.66 15.67
C LYS A 226 17.14 -25.55 14.75
N GLY A 227 17.65 -25.95 13.57
CA GLY A 227 16.90 -26.75 12.58
C GLY A 227 16.39 -28.08 13.12
N GLY A 228 17.22 -28.81 13.85
CA GLY A 228 16.85 -30.11 14.46
C GLY A 228 16.12 -31.01 13.48
N ASN A 229 14.93 -31.47 13.88
CA ASN A 229 14.04 -32.30 13.05
C ASN A 229 13.02 -31.50 12.22
N SER A 230 13.17 -30.17 12.14
CA SER A 230 12.25 -29.31 11.39
C SER A 230 12.19 -29.68 9.91
N SER A 231 10.99 -29.62 9.34
CA SER A 231 10.77 -29.75 7.91
C SER A 231 11.52 -28.69 7.10
N LEU A 232 11.72 -27.50 7.69
CA LEU A 232 12.45 -26.38 7.07
C LEU A 232 13.93 -26.69 6.86
N ALA A 233 14.56 -27.50 7.73
CA ALA A 233 15.96 -27.90 7.61
C ALA A 233 16.24 -28.85 6.42
N LYS A 234 15.18 -29.44 5.84
CA LYS A 234 15.29 -30.37 4.70
C LYS A 234 15.19 -29.66 3.35
N LEU A 235 14.89 -28.36 3.35
CA LEU A 235 14.70 -27.57 2.13
C LEU A 235 16.03 -26.97 1.67
N GLU A 236 16.32 -27.05 0.38
CA GLU A 236 17.46 -26.37 -0.22
C GLU A 236 17.32 -24.83 -0.10
N LYS A 237 16.09 -24.33 -0.26
CA LYS A 237 15.76 -22.91 -0.15
C LYS A 237 14.42 -22.74 0.55
N VAL A 238 14.42 -22.06 1.69
CA VAL A 238 13.20 -21.75 2.44
C VAL A 238 12.49 -20.55 1.83
N THR A 239 11.16 -20.66 1.68
CA THR A 239 10.28 -19.56 1.28
C THR A 239 9.38 -19.11 2.44
N ALA A 240 8.77 -17.92 2.33
CA ALA A 240 7.81 -17.47 3.32
C ALA A 240 6.63 -18.45 3.48
N LYS A 241 6.20 -19.06 2.37
CA LYS A 241 5.12 -20.05 2.39
C LYS A 241 5.52 -21.29 3.22
N ASP A 242 6.73 -21.81 3.03
CA ASP A 242 7.20 -22.99 3.77
C ASP A 242 7.21 -22.76 5.27
N VAL A 243 7.61 -21.56 5.72
CA VAL A 243 7.60 -21.20 7.15
C VAL A 243 6.17 -21.23 7.71
N TRP A 244 5.21 -20.62 7.00
CA TRP A 244 3.83 -20.61 7.45
C TRP A 244 3.15 -21.98 7.39
N ASP A 245 3.50 -22.82 6.41
CA ASP A 245 3.01 -24.19 6.31
C ASP A 245 3.59 -25.06 7.44
N ALA A 246 4.88 -24.90 7.75
CA ALA A 246 5.53 -25.55 8.90
C ALA A 246 4.86 -25.13 10.22
N ALA A 247 4.61 -23.83 10.42
CA ALA A 247 3.92 -23.34 11.61
C ALA A 247 2.51 -23.93 11.76
N LYS A 248 1.74 -23.99 10.66
CA LYS A 248 0.40 -24.63 10.64
C LYS A 248 0.45 -26.12 10.96
N ALA A 249 1.52 -26.81 10.54
CA ALA A 249 1.72 -28.22 10.81
C ALA A 249 2.24 -28.51 12.24
N GLY A 250 2.49 -27.48 13.06
CA GLY A 250 3.02 -27.62 14.40
C GLY A 250 4.52 -27.91 14.46
N ASP A 251 5.25 -27.68 13.38
CA ASP A 251 6.72 -27.76 13.36
C ASP A 251 7.29 -26.74 14.35
N SER A 252 8.12 -27.21 15.28
CA SER A 252 8.60 -26.38 16.40
C SER A 252 9.38 -25.14 15.94
N LEU A 253 10.19 -25.24 14.89
CA LEU A 253 10.92 -24.11 14.34
C LEU A 253 9.97 -23.17 13.59
N GLY A 254 9.03 -23.72 12.81
CA GLY A 254 7.99 -22.93 12.13
C GLY A 254 7.17 -22.10 13.12
N VAL A 255 6.76 -22.71 14.24
CA VAL A 255 6.03 -22.03 15.34
C VAL A 255 6.90 -20.95 15.99
N GLU A 256 8.19 -21.20 16.31
CA GLU A 256 9.10 -20.21 16.89
C GLU A 256 9.26 -18.98 16.00
N ILE A 257 9.37 -19.21 14.68
CA ILE A 257 9.48 -18.12 13.70
C ILE A 257 8.17 -17.34 13.61
N ALA A 258 7.03 -18.03 13.56
CA ALA A 258 5.70 -17.39 13.52
C ALA A 258 5.43 -16.55 14.79
N GLU A 259 5.86 -17.01 15.96
CA GLU A 259 5.81 -16.23 17.21
C GLU A 259 6.68 -14.97 17.12
N THR A 260 7.90 -15.08 16.62
CA THR A 260 8.81 -13.93 16.46
C THR A 260 8.24 -12.94 15.46
N TYR A 261 7.75 -13.42 14.33
CA TYR A 261 7.09 -12.60 13.31
C TYR A 261 5.87 -11.87 13.89
N GLY A 262 4.97 -12.62 14.54
CA GLY A 262 3.77 -12.07 15.16
C GLY A 262 4.07 -11.04 16.23
N LYS A 263 5.15 -11.24 17.01
CA LYS A 263 5.61 -10.26 18.02
C LYS A 263 5.99 -8.93 17.40
N TYR A 264 6.79 -8.93 16.33
CA TYR A 264 7.18 -7.68 15.67
C TYR A 264 6.02 -7.04 14.92
N LEU A 265 5.20 -7.83 14.20
CA LEU A 265 4.00 -7.29 13.56
C LEU A 265 3.05 -6.68 14.60
N GLY A 266 2.75 -7.39 15.68
CA GLY A 266 1.89 -6.88 16.74
C GLY A 266 2.43 -5.62 17.42
N LYS A 267 3.75 -5.53 17.65
CA LYS A 267 4.41 -4.30 18.15
C LYS A 267 4.23 -3.14 17.16
N GLY A 268 4.46 -3.38 15.87
CA GLY A 268 4.29 -2.36 14.84
C GLY A 268 2.85 -1.85 14.75
N LEU A 269 1.88 -2.77 14.74
CA LEU A 269 0.46 -2.41 14.77
C LEU A 269 0.07 -1.63 16.03
N ALA A 270 0.63 -2.00 17.19
CA ALA A 270 0.42 -1.28 18.44
C ALA A 270 0.97 0.15 18.38
N ALA A 271 2.20 0.34 17.90
CA ALA A 271 2.78 1.66 17.73
C ALA A 271 1.94 2.56 16.78
N ILE A 272 1.43 1.99 15.69
CA ILE A 272 0.54 2.71 14.78
C ILE A 272 -0.79 3.05 15.47
N ALA A 273 -1.38 2.08 16.20
CA ALA A 273 -2.64 2.31 16.92
C ALA A 273 -2.53 3.42 17.95
N ASP A 274 -1.42 3.49 18.68
CA ASP A 274 -1.19 4.50 19.71
C ASP A 274 -1.05 5.92 19.12
N VAL A 275 -0.71 6.03 17.83
CA VAL A 275 -0.59 7.32 17.11
C VAL A 275 -1.89 7.75 16.45
N CYS A 276 -2.57 6.85 15.72
CA CYS A 276 -3.70 7.24 14.88
C CYS A 276 -5.05 6.62 15.28
N ASN A 277 -5.06 5.74 16.29
CA ASN A 277 -6.26 5.08 16.86
C ASN A 277 -7.26 4.59 15.80
N PRO A 278 -6.87 3.66 14.91
CA PRO A 278 -7.76 3.15 13.88
C PRO A 278 -8.83 2.24 14.50
N THR A 279 -9.97 2.12 13.82
CA THR A 279 -10.99 1.12 14.20
C THR A 279 -10.69 -0.26 13.64
N ILE A 280 -9.85 -0.33 12.58
CA ILE A 280 -9.53 -1.59 11.90
C ILE A 280 -8.17 -1.50 11.18
N PHE A 281 -7.43 -2.59 11.26
CA PHE A 281 -6.26 -2.87 10.43
C PHE A 281 -6.65 -3.85 9.33
N VAL A 282 -6.26 -3.60 8.09
CA VAL A 282 -6.46 -4.49 6.95
C VAL A 282 -5.10 -5.00 6.50
N ILE A 283 -4.88 -6.30 6.60
CA ILE A 283 -3.59 -6.95 6.31
C ILE A 283 -3.65 -7.60 4.93
N GLY A 284 -2.85 -7.06 4.00
CA GLY A 284 -2.73 -7.53 2.62
C GLY A 284 -1.33 -8.05 2.27
N GLY A 285 -1.10 -8.25 0.98
CA GLY A 285 0.18 -8.72 0.45
C GLY A 285 0.34 -10.25 0.46
N GLY A 286 1.49 -10.72 -0.04
CA GLY A 286 1.74 -12.15 -0.22
C GLY A 286 1.70 -12.97 1.06
N VAL A 287 2.18 -12.41 2.18
CA VAL A 287 2.21 -13.08 3.49
C VAL A 287 0.80 -13.24 4.07
N SER A 288 -0.14 -12.37 3.73
CA SER A 288 -1.55 -12.50 4.20
C SER A 288 -2.22 -13.80 3.77
N LYS A 289 -1.69 -14.47 2.74
CA LYS A 289 -2.13 -15.82 2.32
C LYS A 289 -1.89 -16.90 3.39
N ALA A 290 -1.10 -16.62 4.43
CA ALA A 290 -1.01 -17.48 5.60
C ALA A 290 -2.38 -17.62 6.31
N GLY A 291 -3.28 -16.64 6.15
CA GLY A 291 -4.65 -16.71 6.68
C GLY A 291 -4.73 -16.42 8.17
N ASP A 292 -5.70 -17.04 8.83
CA ASP A 292 -6.05 -16.75 10.23
C ASP A 292 -4.89 -16.99 11.22
N VAL A 293 -3.96 -17.89 10.90
CA VAL A 293 -2.78 -18.11 11.73
C VAL A 293 -1.94 -16.85 11.87
N LEU A 294 -1.76 -16.08 10.80
CA LEU A 294 -1.08 -14.79 10.82
C LEU A 294 -1.80 -13.81 11.75
N ILE A 295 -3.13 -13.70 11.60
CA ILE A 295 -3.95 -12.78 12.40
C ILE A 295 -3.90 -13.16 13.89
N THR A 296 -3.92 -14.46 14.19
CA THR A 296 -3.83 -14.97 15.57
C THR A 296 -2.53 -14.52 16.24
N TYR A 297 -1.37 -14.72 15.59
CA TYR A 297 -0.09 -14.28 16.15
C TYR A 297 0.01 -12.75 16.24
N ALA A 298 -0.40 -12.03 15.20
CA ALA A 298 -0.39 -10.57 15.21
C ALA A 298 -1.26 -10.00 16.32
N ASN A 299 -2.51 -10.50 16.48
CA ASN A 299 -3.45 -10.03 17.49
C ASN A 299 -2.99 -10.34 18.91
N LYS A 300 -2.41 -11.53 19.15
CA LYS A 300 -1.81 -11.89 20.45
C LYS A 300 -0.88 -10.79 20.98
N TYR A 301 0.03 -10.34 20.13
CA TYR A 301 1.02 -9.35 20.51
C TYR A 301 0.51 -7.91 20.41
N PHE A 302 -0.40 -7.62 19.49
CA PHE A 302 -1.11 -6.35 19.45
C PHE A 302 -1.84 -6.08 20.78
N GLN A 303 -2.60 -7.04 21.31
CA GLN A 303 -3.28 -6.92 22.59
C GLN A 303 -2.30 -6.72 23.78
N GLN A 304 -1.11 -7.25 23.67
CA GLN A 304 -0.08 -7.10 24.71
C GLN A 304 0.54 -5.70 24.73
N TYR A 305 0.83 -5.13 23.53
CA TYR A 305 1.63 -3.90 23.40
C TYR A 305 0.81 -2.64 23.21
N ALA A 306 -0.38 -2.71 22.61
CA ALA A 306 -1.19 -1.53 22.36
C ALA A 306 -1.70 -0.89 23.67
N PHE A 307 -1.76 0.44 23.66
CA PHE A 307 -2.43 1.19 24.72
C PHE A 307 -3.86 0.68 24.93
N LYS A 308 -4.31 0.58 26.18
CA LYS A 308 -5.60 -0.04 26.52
C LYS A 308 -6.77 0.52 25.70
N GLY A 309 -6.79 1.83 25.44
CA GLY A 309 -7.83 2.49 24.66
C GLY A 309 -7.83 2.13 23.16
N CYS A 310 -6.72 1.61 22.63
CA CYS A 310 -6.58 1.24 21.21
C CYS A 310 -6.80 -0.26 20.94
N ARG A 311 -6.89 -1.08 21.98
CA ARG A 311 -7.00 -2.57 21.85
C ARG A 311 -8.29 -3.05 21.16
N GLY A 312 -9.29 -2.19 21.04
CA GLY A 312 -10.53 -2.49 20.34
C GLY A 312 -10.42 -2.52 18.81
N ALA A 313 -9.28 -2.10 18.23
CA ALA A 313 -9.06 -2.13 16.80
C ALA A 313 -9.06 -3.59 16.28
N LYS A 314 -9.84 -3.86 15.24
CA LYS A 314 -9.90 -5.17 14.60
C LYS A 314 -8.72 -5.38 13.68
N ILE A 315 -8.24 -6.61 13.53
CA ILE A 315 -7.22 -6.97 12.55
C ILE A 315 -7.86 -7.99 11.60
N VAL A 316 -7.97 -7.64 10.32
CA VAL A 316 -8.61 -8.47 9.30
C VAL A 316 -7.73 -8.62 8.06
N LEU A 317 -8.01 -9.62 7.25
CA LEU A 317 -7.35 -9.80 5.95
C LEU A 317 -7.95 -8.88 4.88
N SER A 318 -7.12 -8.46 3.93
CA SER A 318 -7.54 -7.76 2.72
C SER A 318 -8.51 -8.61 1.92
N VAL A 319 -9.54 -7.98 1.36
CA VAL A 319 -10.56 -8.63 0.52
C VAL A 319 -10.31 -8.34 -0.96
N LEU A 320 -9.86 -7.14 -1.30
CA LEU A 320 -9.62 -6.74 -2.68
C LEU A 320 -8.31 -7.30 -3.25
N GLY A 321 -7.36 -7.65 -2.38
CA GLY A 321 -6.08 -8.20 -2.81
C GLY A 321 -5.35 -7.27 -3.79
N ASN A 322 -4.99 -7.80 -4.96
CA ASN A 322 -4.26 -7.05 -5.99
C ASN A 322 -5.10 -6.00 -6.74
N ASP A 323 -6.39 -5.88 -6.46
CA ASP A 323 -7.25 -4.88 -7.09
C ASP A 323 -7.43 -3.63 -6.21
N SER A 324 -6.96 -3.65 -4.95
CA SER A 324 -7.12 -2.54 -4.00
C SER A 324 -6.63 -1.20 -4.56
N GLY A 325 -5.54 -1.22 -5.35
CA GLY A 325 -5.00 -0.02 -5.99
C GLY A 325 -5.98 0.64 -6.95
N ILE A 326 -6.61 -0.10 -7.87
CA ILE A 326 -7.58 0.48 -8.83
C ILE A 326 -8.86 0.97 -8.14
N TYR A 327 -9.32 0.28 -7.08
CA TYR A 327 -10.47 0.73 -6.28
C TYR A 327 -10.16 2.04 -5.55
N GLY A 328 -9.01 2.10 -4.88
CA GLY A 328 -8.60 3.31 -4.16
C GLY A 328 -8.35 4.49 -5.10
N ALA A 329 -7.73 4.23 -6.24
CA ALA A 329 -7.52 5.23 -7.28
C ALA A 329 -8.87 5.83 -7.75
N ALA A 330 -9.84 4.99 -8.09
CA ALA A 330 -11.18 5.47 -8.46
C ALA A 330 -11.84 6.28 -7.33
N LYS A 331 -11.69 5.84 -6.05
CA LYS A 331 -12.26 6.54 -4.89
C LYS A 331 -11.67 7.93 -4.71
N MET A 332 -10.41 8.19 -5.06
CA MET A 332 -9.82 9.52 -4.91
C MET A 332 -10.56 10.64 -5.68
N VAL A 333 -11.27 10.30 -6.74
CA VAL A 333 -12.04 11.26 -7.57
C VAL A 333 -13.55 11.17 -7.36
N LEU A 334 -13.99 10.18 -6.61
CA LEU A 334 -15.41 10.01 -6.24
C LEU A 334 -15.73 10.71 -4.91
N PRO A 335 -16.94 11.24 -4.74
CA PRO A 335 -17.38 11.85 -3.49
C PRO A 335 -17.39 10.89 -2.30
#